data_68dc64f4a9af90618f0a5cd66d38176a
#
_entry.id   68dc64f4a9af90618f0a5cd66d38176a
#
_cell.length_a   1.000
_cell.length_b   1.000
_cell.length_c   1.000
_cell.angle_alpha   90.00
_cell.angle_beta   90.00
_cell.angle_gamma   90.00
#
_symmetry.space_group_name_H-M   'P 1'
#
loop_
_entity.id
_entity.type
_entity.pdbx_description
1 polymer ?
#
loop_
_entity_poly.entity_id
_entity_poly.type
_entity_poly.pdbx_seq_one_letter_code
_entity_poly.pdbx_strand_id
1 'polypeptide(L)'
;MSVNLTILPSDARTDYVRHCLASYGAKSLDSWENFPKEGVVLTGIPFTKNGKSLFTTLLPFFTIDSFIKKLTPDHILIGGNFPTAITDYCAKYDIPCYDVLQSPSFGRLNTRLTAEGLLAQVMSKTPFSILESKILLIGYGRCGKEIARIFSNYSKKIVITEKNPKSISCALANGFKCFSPDKIRSNKSLLNQTNVIINTAPDVPIEASFFTYIPSDCYVFQVASGPLLLPETFHGILINCPGIPGKYAPKTAGSKLAAEICKYCDL
;
A
#
# COMPACT_ATOMS: atom_id res chain seq x y z
N MET A 1 24.65 20.71 -7.65
CA MET A 1 24.61 19.91 -8.90
C MET A 1 23.15 19.80 -9.32
N SER A 2 22.80 20.04 -10.58
CA SER A 2 21.45 19.81 -11.08
C SER A 2 21.33 18.33 -11.43
N VAL A 3 20.47 17.61 -10.75
CA VAL A 3 20.14 16.21 -11.12
C VAL A 3 18.99 16.27 -12.12
N ASN A 4 19.13 15.59 -13.24
CA ASN A 4 18.03 15.47 -14.21
C ASN A 4 16.98 14.47 -13.64
N LEU A 5 16.04 14.99 -12.83
CA LEU A 5 15.00 14.20 -12.19
C LEU A 5 13.67 14.36 -12.94
N THR A 6 13.24 13.29 -13.58
CA THR A 6 11.94 13.21 -14.26
C THR A 6 10.95 12.44 -13.37
N ILE A 7 9.78 13.03 -13.13
CA ILE A 7 8.72 12.46 -12.32
C ILE A 7 7.57 12.03 -13.21
N LEU A 8 7.24 10.73 -13.18
CA LEU A 8 6.00 10.25 -13.79
C LEU A 8 4.81 10.64 -12.90
N PRO A 9 3.92 11.51 -13.37
CA PRO A 9 2.78 11.94 -12.58
C PRO A 9 1.87 10.74 -12.28
N SER A 10 1.50 10.54 -11.01
CA SER A 10 0.70 9.37 -10.60
C SER A 10 -0.41 9.68 -9.61
N ASP A 11 -0.09 10.27 -8.48
CA ASP A 11 -1.05 10.78 -7.50
C ASP A 11 -0.52 12.08 -6.87
N ALA A 12 -1.28 12.70 -6.00
CA ALA A 12 -0.94 14.00 -5.43
C ALA A 12 0.42 14.07 -4.71
N ARG A 13 1.03 12.92 -4.35
CA ARG A 13 2.39 12.89 -3.78
C ARG A 13 3.43 13.43 -4.76
N THR A 14 3.28 13.13 -6.05
CA THR A 14 4.24 13.52 -7.08
C THR A 14 4.35 15.03 -7.25
N ASP A 15 3.27 15.78 -7.03
CA ASP A 15 3.29 17.24 -7.06
C ASP A 15 4.10 17.81 -5.89
N TYR A 16 3.96 17.23 -4.70
CA TYR A 16 4.77 17.63 -3.54
C TYR A 16 6.25 17.27 -3.70
N VAL A 17 6.57 16.12 -4.31
CA VAL A 17 7.96 15.78 -4.65
C VAL A 17 8.53 16.79 -5.62
N ARG A 18 7.82 17.11 -6.71
CA ARG A 18 8.24 18.10 -7.69
C ARG A 18 8.49 19.47 -7.04
N HIS A 19 7.60 19.89 -6.16
CA HIS A 19 7.75 21.17 -5.45
C HIS A 19 8.99 21.16 -4.53
N CYS A 20 9.18 20.09 -3.74
CA CYS A 20 10.32 19.98 -2.82
C CYS A 20 11.67 19.91 -3.55
N LEU A 21 11.72 19.33 -4.75
CA LEU A 21 12.95 19.13 -5.52
C LEU A 21 13.09 20.09 -6.72
N ALA A 22 12.28 21.15 -6.78
CA ALA A 22 12.30 22.11 -7.89
C ALA A 22 13.67 22.79 -8.06
N SER A 23 14.36 23.12 -6.96
CA SER A 23 15.70 23.70 -6.98
C SER A 23 16.77 22.75 -7.54
N TYR A 24 16.52 21.45 -7.55
CA TYR A 24 17.38 20.42 -8.12
C TYR A 24 17.02 20.08 -9.58
N GLY A 25 16.05 20.80 -10.17
CA GLY A 25 15.65 20.60 -11.57
C GLY A 25 14.58 19.53 -11.79
N ALA A 26 13.87 19.09 -10.74
CA ALA A 26 12.80 18.11 -10.85
C ALA A 26 11.66 18.56 -11.76
N LYS A 27 11.31 17.76 -12.75
CA LYS A 27 10.25 18.04 -13.73
C LYS A 27 9.26 16.89 -13.82
N SER A 28 7.98 17.23 -13.98
CA SER A 28 6.96 16.22 -14.35
C SER A 28 7.11 15.87 -15.81
N LEU A 29 7.01 14.58 -16.12
CA LEU A 29 6.89 14.14 -17.51
C LEU A 29 5.51 14.55 -18.03
N ASP A 30 5.48 15.19 -19.18
CA ASP A 30 4.26 15.67 -19.85
C ASP A 30 3.78 14.72 -20.95
N SER A 31 4.72 14.05 -21.63
CA SER A 31 4.40 13.03 -22.64
C SER A 31 5.47 11.94 -22.68
N TRP A 32 5.10 10.76 -23.21
CA TRP A 32 6.03 9.63 -23.38
C TRP A 32 7.10 9.89 -24.48
N GLU A 33 6.86 10.83 -25.36
CA GLU A 33 7.81 11.27 -26.38
C GLU A 33 8.99 12.00 -25.76
N ASN A 34 8.72 12.75 -24.67
CA ASN A 34 9.70 13.48 -23.91
C ASN A 34 10.36 12.67 -22.79
N PHE A 35 10.20 11.33 -22.81
CA PHE A 35 10.87 10.47 -21.82
C PHE A 35 12.39 10.69 -21.90
N PRO A 36 13.06 10.94 -20.76
CA PRO A 36 14.49 11.27 -20.75
C PRO A 36 15.32 10.12 -21.32
N LYS A 37 16.49 10.45 -21.85
CA LYS A 37 17.47 9.46 -22.31
C LYS A 37 18.37 8.97 -21.19
N GLU A 38 18.50 9.75 -20.12
CA GLU A 38 19.35 9.53 -18.95
C GLU A 38 18.81 10.26 -17.72
N GLY A 39 19.32 9.92 -16.53
CA GLY A 39 19.03 10.59 -15.28
C GLY A 39 18.05 9.81 -14.40
N VAL A 40 17.53 10.47 -13.38
CA VAL A 40 16.67 9.87 -12.38
C VAL A 40 15.21 9.86 -12.84
N VAL A 41 14.57 8.70 -12.79
CA VAL A 41 13.16 8.54 -13.13
C VAL A 41 12.39 8.09 -11.89
N LEU A 42 11.52 8.97 -11.38
CA LEU A 42 10.59 8.61 -10.31
C LEU A 42 9.28 8.08 -10.91
N THR A 43 8.93 6.86 -10.57
CA THR A 43 7.67 6.21 -10.96
C THR A 43 6.62 6.27 -9.87
N GLY A 44 5.41 5.81 -10.16
CA GLY A 44 4.33 5.70 -9.18
C GLY A 44 4.64 4.74 -8.01
N ILE A 45 3.95 4.95 -6.89
CA ILE A 45 3.99 4.08 -5.72
C ILE A 45 2.55 3.65 -5.40
N PRO A 46 2.16 2.39 -5.67
CA PRO A 46 2.97 1.32 -6.28
C PRO A 46 3.32 1.61 -7.75
N PHE A 47 4.33 0.92 -8.29
CA PHE A 47 4.72 1.03 -9.70
C PHE A 47 3.57 0.69 -10.67
N THR A 48 2.80 -0.32 -10.32
CA THR A 48 1.59 -0.75 -11.05
C THR A 48 0.46 -1.07 -10.08
N LYS A 49 -0.79 -0.93 -10.53
CA LYS A 49 -2.00 -1.33 -9.78
C LYS A 49 -2.67 -2.58 -10.34
N ASN A 50 -2.42 -2.89 -11.60
CA ASN A 50 -3.08 -3.99 -12.33
C ASN A 50 -2.10 -5.06 -12.83
N GLY A 51 -0.80 -4.92 -12.53
CA GLY A 51 0.26 -5.84 -12.98
C GLY A 51 0.59 -5.75 -14.47
N LYS A 52 -0.04 -4.86 -15.24
CA LYS A 52 0.12 -4.75 -16.70
C LYS A 52 0.66 -3.41 -17.17
N SER A 53 0.18 -2.33 -16.56
CA SER A 53 0.55 -0.96 -16.92
C SER A 53 1.09 -0.18 -15.73
N LEU A 54 1.87 0.86 -16.00
CA LEU A 54 2.38 1.76 -14.97
C LEU A 54 1.23 2.50 -14.28
N PHE A 55 1.39 2.74 -13.00
CA PHE A 55 0.54 3.66 -12.28
C PHE A 55 0.98 5.10 -12.55
N THR A 56 0.34 5.71 -13.53
CA THR A 56 0.57 7.10 -13.96
C THR A 56 -0.74 7.72 -14.44
N THR A 57 -0.80 9.05 -14.46
CA THR A 57 -1.89 9.81 -15.06
C THR A 57 -1.61 10.18 -16.52
N LEU A 58 -0.39 9.89 -17.03
CA LEU A 58 -0.03 10.10 -18.42
C LEU A 58 -0.80 9.18 -19.36
N LEU A 59 -1.24 9.75 -20.48
CA LEU A 59 -1.88 9.01 -21.58
C LEU A 59 -0.99 9.06 -22.83
N PRO A 60 -1.07 8.02 -23.70
CA PRO A 60 -1.74 6.75 -23.49
C PRO A 60 -1.09 5.94 -22.37
N PHE A 61 -1.81 4.99 -21.79
CA PHE A 61 -1.26 4.12 -20.74
C PHE A 61 -0.11 3.28 -21.30
N PHE A 62 1.00 3.30 -20.58
CA PHE A 62 2.21 2.57 -20.94
C PHE A 62 2.24 1.21 -20.25
N THR A 63 2.46 0.15 -21.03
CA THR A 63 2.66 -1.19 -20.47
C THR A 63 4.03 -1.30 -19.82
N ILE A 64 4.19 -2.27 -18.93
CA ILE A 64 5.49 -2.56 -18.29
C ILE A 64 6.54 -2.86 -19.36
N ASP A 65 6.21 -3.68 -20.36
CA ASP A 65 7.13 -4.05 -21.45
C ASP A 65 7.53 -2.84 -22.32
N SER A 66 6.60 -1.93 -22.58
CA SER A 66 6.90 -0.70 -23.31
C SER A 66 7.79 0.25 -22.52
N PHE A 67 7.62 0.30 -21.20
CA PHE A 67 8.45 1.09 -20.29
C PHE A 67 9.87 0.54 -20.21
N ILE A 68 10.02 -0.76 -20.05
CA ILE A 68 11.32 -1.45 -20.03
C ILE A 68 12.17 -1.07 -21.26
N LYS A 69 11.58 -1.00 -22.44
CA LYS A 69 12.28 -0.64 -23.70
C LYS A 69 12.79 0.81 -23.73
N LYS A 70 12.33 1.67 -22.82
CA LYS A 70 12.82 3.05 -22.70
C LYS A 70 13.96 3.22 -21.70
N LEU A 71 14.19 2.20 -20.85
CA LEU A 71 15.26 2.26 -19.87
C LEU A 71 16.63 1.98 -20.50
N THR A 72 17.61 2.73 -20.07
CA THR A 72 19.03 2.57 -20.44
C THR A 72 19.90 2.48 -19.19
N PRO A 73 21.14 2.01 -19.25
CA PRO A 73 22.07 1.99 -18.12
C PRO A 73 22.34 3.37 -17.50
N ASP A 74 22.05 4.46 -18.22
CA ASP A 74 22.24 5.83 -17.74
C ASP A 74 21.06 6.33 -16.88
N HIS A 75 20.04 5.50 -16.65
CA HIS A 75 18.94 5.81 -15.76
C HIS A 75 19.19 5.33 -14.33
N ILE A 76 18.60 6.04 -13.38
CA ILE A 76 18.37 5.59 -12.01
C ILE A 76 16.86 5.50 -11.80
N LEU A 77 16.35 4.32 -11.52
CA LEU A 77 14.91 4.10 -11.33
C LEU A 77 14.55 4.16 -9.85
N ILE A 78 13.62 5.04 -9.49
CA ILE A 78 13.09 5.15 -8.12
C ILE A 78 11.57 4.96 -8.17
N GLY A 79 11.03 4.17 -7.24
CA GLY A 79 9.59 3.91 -7.17
C GLY A 79 9.22 3.01 -5.99
N GLY A 80 8.12 2.28 -6.10
CA GLY A 80 7.76 1.35 -5.03
C GLY A 80 6.94 0.17 -5.51
N ASN A 81 7.21 -0.99 -4.90
CA ASN A 81 6.57 -2.25 -5.24
C ASN A 81 6.75 -2.61 -6.72
N PHE A 82 8.00 -2.67 -7.14
CA PHE A 82 8.35 -3.05 -8.51
C PHE A 82 8.00 -4.51 -8.79
N PRO A 83 7.39 -4.81 -9.95
CA PRO A 83 7.27 -6.18 -10.44
C PRO A 83 8.64 -6.81 -10.70
N THR A 84 8.74 -8.13 -10.56
CA THR A 84 9.97 -8.89 -10.84
C THR A 84 10.53 -8.59 -12.24
N ALA A 85 9.68 -8.44 -13.24
CA ALA A 85 10.10 -8.09 -14.60
C ALA A 85 10.95 -6.79 -14.67
N ILE A 86 10.64 -5.79 -13.82
CA ILE A 86 11.42 -4.55 -13.73
C ILE A 86 12.74 -4.78 -13.00
N THR A 87 12.68 -5.44 -11.83
CA THR A 87 13.90 -5.66 -11.02
C THR A 87 14.90 -6.54 -11.76
N ASP A 88 14.45 -7.59 -12.44
CA ASP A 88 15.29 -8.49 -13.23
C ASP A 88 15.91 -7.76 -14.43
N TYR A 89 15.12 -6.93 -15.12
CA TYR A 89 15.65 -6.13 -16.22
C TYR A 89 16.71 -5.14 -15.72
N CYS A 90 16.44 -4.41 -14.65
CA CYS A 90 17.39 -3.47 -14.06
C CYS A 90 18.68 -4.17 -13.62
N ALA A 91 18.57 -5.33 -12.97
CA ALA A 91 19.73 -6.12 -12.57
C ALA A 91 20.54 -6.63 -13.78
N LYS A 92 19.87 -7.04 -14.87
CA LYS A 92 20.52 -7.53 -16.09
C LYS A 92 21.32 -6.46 -16.83
N TYR A 93 20.87 -5.22 -16.78
CA TYR A 93 21.46 -4.10 -17.51
C TYR A 93 22.16 -3.08 -16.62
N ASP A 94 22.45 -3.45 -15.35
CA ASP A 94 23.14 -2.60 -14.38
C ASP A 94 22.46 -1.23 -14.13
N ILE A 95 21.13 -1.19 -14.21
CA ILE A 95 20.35 0.03 -13.94
C ILE A 95 20.07 0.10 -12.44
N PRO A 96 20.56 1.13 -11.72
CA PRO A 96 20.21 1.33 -10.32
C PRO A 96 18.70 1.43 -10.13
N CYS A 97 18.12 0.57 -9.25
CA CYS A 97 16.68 0.50 -9.04
C CYS A 97 16.37 0.49 -7.53
N TYR A 98 15.69 1.54 -7.05
CA TYR A 98 15.43 1.74 -5.63
C TYR A 98 13.94 1.67 -5.31
N ASP A 99 13.52 0.61 -4.61
CA ASP A 99 12.16 0.51 -4.04
C ASP A 99 12.11 1.24 -2.69
N VAL A 100 11.54 2.45 -2.70
CA VAL A 100 11.43 3.29 -1.50
C VAL A 100 10.59 2.67 -0.39
N LEU A 101 9.70 1.72 -0.70
CA LEU A 101 8.92 0.99 0.31
C LEU A 101 9.78 0.00 1.12
N GLN A 102 10.98 -0.34 0.62
CA GLN A 102 11.95 -1.15 1.34
C GLN A 102 12.85 -0.29 2.25
N SER A 103 12.90 1.03 2.03
CA SER A 103 13.58 1.94 2.96
C SER A 103 12.96 1.87 4.36
N PRO A 104 13.78 1.66 5.41
CA PRO A 104 13.27 1.61 6.78
C PRO A 104 12.54 2.89 7.24
N SER A 105 12.98 4.06 6.75
CA SER A 105 12.40 5.35 7.09
C SER A 105 11.08 5.59 6.35
N PHE A 106 11.12 5.52 5.02
CA PHE A 106 9.93 5.78 4.20
C PHE A 106 8.89 4.67 4.32
N GLY A 107 9.31 3.39 4.32
CA GLY A 107 8.39 2.26 4.46
C GLY A 107 7.58 2.30 5.76
N ARG A 108 8.22 2.65 6.91
CA ARG A 108 7.50 2.84 8.18
C ARG A 108 6.52 4.00 8.13
N LEU A 109 6.93 5.13 7.58
CA LEU A 109 6.03 6.28 7.43
C LEU A 109 4.84 5.92 6.55
N ASN A 110 5.08 5.29 5.40
CA ASN A 110 4.02 4.91 4.47
C ASN A 110 2.97 4.00 5.13
N THR A 111 3.40 3.04 5.97
CA THR A 111 2.45 2.19 6.73
C THR A 111 1.68 2.97 7.79
N ARG A 112 2.31 3.95 8.46
CA ARG A 112 1.63 4.83 9.42
C ARG A 112 0.56 5.68 8.73
N LEU A 113 0.89 6.33 7.61
CA LEU A 113 -0.06 7.12 6.83
C LEU A 113 -1.20 6.25 6.26
N THR A 114 -0.89 5.00 5.92
CA THR A 114 -1.92 4.02 5.53
C THR A 114 -2.89 3.77 6.68
N ALA A 115 -2.40 3.56 7.88
CA ALA A 115 -3.24 3.28 9.04
C ALA A 115 -4.08 4.51 9.47
N GLU A 116 -3.52 5.72 9.41
CA GLU A 116 -4.24 6.98 9.67
C GLU A 116 -5.37 7.21 8.66
N GLY A 117 -5.07 7.10 7.37
CA GLY A 117 -6.07 7.30 6.33
C GLY A 117 -7.12 6.18 6.28
N LEU A 118 -6.77 4.94 6.67
CA LEU A 118 -7.73 3.86 6.84
C LEU A 118 -8.70 4.14 7.99
N LEU A 119 -8.19 4.64 9.12
CA LEU A 119 -9.05 5.04 10.24
C LEU A 119 -10.09 6.09 9.79
N ALA A 120 -9.65 7.11 9.05
CA ALA A 120 -10.56 8.11 8.49
C ALA A 120 -11.61 7.48 7.56
N GLN A 121 -11.21 6.51 6.72
CA GLN A 121 -12.16 5.80 5.86
C GLN A 121 -13.17 4.97 6.65
N VAL A 122 -12.72 4.21 7.66
CA VAL A 122 -13.61 3.42 8.50
C VAL A 122 -14.64 4.33 9.17
N MET A 123 -14.18 5.41 9.81
CA MET A 123 -15.07 6.36 10.50
C MET A 123 -16.07 7.06 9.56
N SER A 124 -15.69 7.33 8.31
CA SER A 124 -16.56 8.04 7.34
C SER A 124 -17.47 7.11 6.56
N LYS A 125 -17.17 5.82 6.49
CA LYS A 125 -17.89 4.85 5.64
C LYS A 125 -18.80 3.92 6.44
N THR A 126 -18.60 3.80 7.75
CA THR A 126 -19.46 2.97 8.60
C THR A 126 -20.50 3.83 9.33
N PRO A 127 -21.74 3.33 9.50
CA PRO A 127 -22.81 4.09 10.16
C PRO A 127 -22.79 3.97 11.70
N PHE A 128 -21.79 3.28 12.26
CA PHE A 128 -21.68 3.02 13.69
C PHE A 128 -20.36 3.53 14.25
N SER A 129 -20.31 3.70 15.58
CA SER A 129 -19.11 4.16 16.28
C SER A 129 -17.99 3.12 16.22
N ILE A 130 -16.78 3.58 15.91
CA ILE A 130 -15.57 2.74 15.96
C ILE A 130 -15.30 2.21 17.38
N LEU A 131 -15.70 2.93 18.42
CA LEU A 131 -15.54 2.50 19.84
C LEU A 131 -16.31 1.20 20.13
N GLU A 132 -17.43 0.99 19.46
CA GLU A 132 -18.28 -0.18 19.60
C GLU A 132 -17.97 -1.28 18.60
N SER A 133 -17.18 -0.96 17.58
CA SER A 133 -16.87 -1.86 16.47
C SER A 133 -16.07 -3.08 16.93
N LYS A 134 -16.50 -4.25 16.51
CA LYS A 134 -15.75 -5.51 16.63
C LYS A 134 -14.98 -5.73 15.35
N ILE A 135 -13.66 -5.52 15.44
CA ILE A 135 -12.77 -5.46 14.30
C ILE A 135 -12.01 -6.78 14.18
N LEU A 136 -12.09 -7.41 13.02
CA LEU A 136 -11.24 -8.52 12.64
C LEU A 136 -10.16 -8.01 11.67
N LEU A 137 -8.93 -7.97 12.13
CA LEU A 137 -7.77 -7.60 11.33
C LEU A 137 -7.10 -8.85 10.76
N ILE A 138 -7.02 -8.94 9.45
CA ILE A 138 -6.40 -10.05 8.72
C ILE A 138 -4.99 -9.64 8.31
N GLY A 139 -4.00 -10.35 8.85
CA GLY A 139 -2.58 -10.09 8.68
C GLY A 139 -1.99 -9.16 9.76
N TYR A 140 -0.80 -9.53 10.26
CA TYR A 140 -0.04 -8.75 11.26
C TYR A 140 1.39 -8.47 10.76
N GLY A 141 1.50 -8.17 9.46
CA GLY A 141 2.70 -7.65 8.82
C GLY A 141 2.95 -6.17 9.15
N ARG A 142 3.78 -5.47 8.37
CA ARG A 142 4.09 -4.04 8.59
C ARG A 142 2.83 -3.17 8.69
N CYS A 143 1.91 -3.27 7.73
CA CYS A 143 0.66 -2.49 7.75
C CYS A 143 -0.27 -2.93 8.89
N GLY A 144 -0.47 -4.22 9.08
CA GLY A 144 -1.35 -4.75 10.14
C GLY A 144 -0.94 -4.30 11.53
N LYS A 145 0.37 -4.26 11.82
CA LYS A 145 0.90 -3.76 13.10
C LYS A 145 0.54 -2.30 13.36
N GLU A 146 0.75 -1.43 12.38
CA GLU A 146 0.42 -0.01 12.53
C GLU A 146 -1.09 0.24 12.60
N ILE A 147 -1.88 -0.50 11.82
CA ILE A 147 -3.34 -0.45 11.89
C ILE A 147 -3.82 -0.89 13.28
N ALA A 148 -3.36 -2.05 13.78
CA ALA A 148 -3.72 -2.52 15.12
C ALA A 148 -3.37 -1.48 16.19
N ARG A 149 -2.17 -0.91 16.14
CA ARG A 149 -1.69 0.11 17.08
C ARG A 149 -2.56 1.38 17.07
N ILE A 150 -2.91 1.90 15.89
CA ILE A 150 -3.73 3.11 15.79
C ILE A 150 -5.17 2.82 16.21
N PHE A 151 -5.77 1.75 15.71
CA PHE A 151 -7.15 1.41 15.99
C PHE A 151 -7.40 1.02 17.45
N SER A 152 -6.39 0.47 18.15
CA SER A 152 -6.51 0.12 19.58
C SER A 152 -6.69 1.34 20.52
N ASN A 153 -6.42 2.55 20.05
CA ASN A 153 -6.74 3.76 20.77
C ASN A 153 -8.24 4.07 20.75
N TYR A 154 -8.97 3.52 19.79
CA TYR A 154 -10.40 3.78 19.58
C TYR A 154 -11.25 2.54 19.91
N SER A 155 -10.88 1.35 19.48
CA SER A 155 -11.62 0.12 19.80
C SER A 155 -10.77 -0.84 20.63
N LYS A 156 -11.38 -1.40 21.69
CA LYS A 156 -10.77 -2.48 22.48
C LYS A 156 -11.17 -3.88 22.01
N LYS A 157 -11.99 -3.97 20.96
CA LYS A 157 -12.55 -5.22 20.44
C LYS A 157 -11.89 -5.62 19.14
N ILE A 158 -10.53 -5.55 19.09
CA ILE A 158 -9.74 -5.95 17.93
C ILE A 158 -9.26 -7.39 18.12
N VAL A 159 -9.56 -8.23 17.15
CA VAL A 159 -9.03 -9.58 17.05
C VAL A 159 -8.21 -9.67 15.76
N ILE A 160 -7.07 -10.34 15.83
CA ILE A 160 -6.16 -10.49 14.69
C ILE A 160 -6.17 -11.94 14.23
N THR A 161 -6.15 -12.17 12.93
CA THR A 161 -5.82 -13.48 12.36
C THR A 161 -4.53 -13.39 11.55
N GLU A 162 -3.64 -14.35 11.81
CA GLU A 162 -2.31 -14.38 11.18
C GLU A 162 -1.84 -15.82 11.05
N LYS A 163 -1.17 -16.16 9.93
CA LYS A 163 -0.63 -17.50 9.68
C LYS A 163 0.80 -17.72 10.19
N ASN A 164 1.60 -16.64 10.24
CA ASN A 164 3.01 -16.72 10.64
C ASN A 164 3.14 -16.80 12.16
N PRO A 165 3.74 -17.88 12.73
CA PRO A 165 3.87 -18.04 14.19
C PRO A 165 4.63 -16.92 14.88
N LYS A 166 5.68 -16.35 14.24
CA LYS A 166 6.43 -15.22 14.79
C LYS A 166 5.58 -13.95 14.87
N SER A 167 4.75 -13.70 13.86
CA SER A 167 3.82 -12.58 13.86
C SER A 167 2.70 -12.78 14.87
N ILE A 168 2.19 -13.99 15.07
CA ILE A 168 1.23 -14.34 16.13
C ILE A 168 1.83 -14.03 17.50
N SER A 169 3.03 -14.54 17.80
CA SER A 169 3.73 -14.28 19.07
C SER A 169 3.94 -12.77 19.30
N CYS A 170 4.29 -12.03 18.25
CA CYS A 170 4.45 -10.58 18.31
C CYS A 170 3.12 -9.86 18.61
N ALA A 171 2.00 -10.28 18.02
CA ALA A 171 0.69 -9.71 18.28
C ALA A 171 0.26 -9.94 19.74
N LEU A 172 0.43 -11.17 20.25
CA LEU A 172 0.15 -11.54 21.63
C LEU A 172 1.00 -10.72 22.62
N ALA A 173 2.30 -10.57 22.36
CA ALA A 173 3.21 -9.75 23.17
C ALA A 173 2.81 -8.26 23.20
N ASN A 174 2.15 -7.77 22.15
CA ASN A 174 1.59 -6.42 22.09
C ASN A 174 0.16 -6.31 22.69
N GLY A 175 -0.33 -7.34 23.37
CA GLY A 175 -1.62 -7.35 24.06
C GLY A 175 -2.84 -7.60 23.18
N PHE A 176 -2.67 -7.97 21.91
CA PHE A 176 -3.78 -8.30 21.01
C PHE A 176 -4.20 -9.76 21.12
N LYS A 177 -5.50 -10.01 20.99
CA LYS A 177 -6.00 -11.37 20.74
C LYS A 177 -5.65 -11.76 19.31
N CYS A 178 -4.85 -12.82 19.13
CA CYS A 178 -4.41 -13.28 17.83
C CYS A 178 -4.58 -14.78 17.70
N PHE A 179 -5.13 -15.22 16.57
CA PHE A 179 -5.43 -16.62 16.28
C PHE A 179 -4.97 -17.00 14.87
N SER A 180 -4.71 -18.29 14.66
CA SER A 180 -4.52 -18.81 13.30
C SER A 180 -5.83 -18.72 12.50
N PRO A 181 -5.79 -18.72 11.16
CA PRO A 181 -6.99 -18.71 10.31
C PRO A 181 -7.97 -19.83 10.64
N ASP A 182 -7.49 -21.04 10.92
CA ASP A 182 -8.34 -22.18 11.27
C ASP A 182 -9.10 -21.98 12.58
N LYS A 183 -8.44 -21.40 13.59
CA LYS A 183 -9.09 -21.09 14.87
C LYS A 183 -10.13 -19.98 14.73
N ILE A 184 -9.91 -19.00 13.87
CA ILE A 184 -10.92 -17.97 13.58
C ILE A 184 -12.10 -18.59 12.85
N ARG A 185 -11.87 -19.42 11.82
CA ARG A 185 -12.92 -20.10 11.04
C ARG A 185 -13.87 -20.92 11.92
N SER A 186 -13.34 -21.62 12.90
CA SER A 186 -14.14 -22.40 13.84
C SER A 186 -14.87 -21.55 14.90
N ASN A 187 -14.51 -20.28 15.06
CA ASN A 187 -15.10 -19.40 16.07
C ASN A 187 -16.32 -18.63 15.52
N LYS A 188 -17.42 -19.34 15.32
CA LYS A 188 -18.68 -18.79 14.80
C LYS A 188 -19.17 -17.58 15.59
N SER A 189 -19.09 -17.63 16.93
CA SER A 189 -19.53 -16.53 17.79
C SER A 189 -18.74 -15.24 17.56
N LEU A 190 -17.45 -15.33 17.32
CA LEU A 190 -16.61 -14.18 16.97
C LEU A 190 -17.01 -13.63 15.60
N LEU A 191 -17.14 -14.49 14.61
CA LEU A 191 -17.48 -14.11 13.24
C LEU A 191 -18.86 -13.43 13.17
N ASN A 192 -19.89 -14.01 13.82
CA ASN A 192 -21.23 -13.43 13.87
C ASN A 192 -21.33 -12.04 14.53
N GLN A 193 -20.30 -11.65 15.28
CA GLN A 193 -20.27 -10.37 15.97
C GLN A 193 -19.33 -9.35 15.30
N THR A 194 -18.62 -9.75 14.26
CA THR A 194 -17.67 -8.91 13.53
C THR A 194 -18.43 -7.97 12.59
N ASN A 195 -18.29 -6.67 12.79
CA ASN A 195 -18.91 -5.67 11.93
C ASN A 195 -17.91 -4.88 11.06
N VAL A 196 -16.60 -5.02 11.35
CA VAL A 196 -15.52 -4.47 10.51
C VAL A 196 -14.46 -5.54 10.28
N ILE A 197 -14.14 -5.78 9.03
CA ILE A 197 -13.00 -6.61 8.61
C ILE A 197 -11.99 -5.70 7.90
N ILE A 198 -10.72 -5.80 8.27
CA ILE A 198 -9.62 -5.09 7.62
C ILE A 198 -8.66 -6.13 7.08
N ASN A 199 -8.54 -6.24 5.76
CA ASN A 199 -7.60 -7.16 5.13
C ASN A 199 -6.31 -6.45 4.72
N THR A 200 -5.19 -6.87 5.30
CA THR A 200 -3.84 -6.39 4.98
C THR A 200 -2.94 -7.47 4.36
N ALA A 201 -3.44 -8.69 4.22
CA ALA A 201 -2.70 -9.84 3.73
C ALA A 201 -3.05 -10.11 2.25
N PRO A 202 -2.08 -9.99 1.31
CA PRO A 202 -2.35 -10.16 -0.12
C PRO A 202 -2.65 -11.63 -0.50
N ASP A 203 -2.08 -12.58 0.25
CA ASP A 203 -2.07 -14.00 -0.12
C ASP A 203 -2.87 -14.89 0.86
N VAL A 204 -3.77 -14.31 1.62
CA VAL A 204 -4.64 -15.14 2.47
C VAL A 204 -5.84 -15.53 1.62
N PRO A 205 -5.95 -16.81 1.21
CA PRO A 205 -7.20 -17.32 0.72
C PRO A 205 -8.17 -17.31 1.90
N ILE A 206 -8.95 -16.23 1.98
CA ILE A 206 -10.10 -16.22 2.86
C ILE A 206 -11.10 -17.10 2.15
N GLU A 207 -11.19 -18.36 2.58
CA GLU A 207 -12.12 -19.33 2.01
C GLU A 207 -13.56 -18.79 2.13
N ALA A 208 -14.41 -19.13 1.18
CA ALA A 208 -15.82 -18.73 1.18
C ALA A 208 -16.52 -19.09 2.51
N SER A 209 -16.14 -20.23 3.11
CA SER A 209 -16.63 -20.68 4.42
C SER A 209 -16.41 -19.70 5.57
N PHE A 210 -15.38 -18.85 5.49
CA PHE A 210 -15.12 -17.81 6.49
C PHE A 210 -16.25 -16.76 6.52
N PHE A 211 -16.80 -16.40 5.37
CA PHE A 211 -17.82 -15.39 5.25
C PHE A 211 -19.23 -15.87 5.60
N THR A 212 -19.46 -17.18 5.71
CA THR A 212 -20.78 -17.79 6.00
C THR A 212 -21.38 -17.28 7.31
N TYR A 213 -20.54 -16.92 8.28
CA TYR A 213 -20.96 -16.45 9.60
C TYR A 213 -20.80 -14.94 9.82
N ILE A 214 -20.33 -14.21 8.80
CA ILE A 214 -20.18 -12.75 8.88
C ILE A 214 -21.55 -12.10 8.63
N PRO A 215 -21.95 -11.11 9.47
CA PRO A 215 -23.21 -10.38 9.27
C PRO A 215 -23.27 -9.67 7.91
N SER A 216 -24.48 -9.53 7.38
CA SER A 216 -24.74 -8.86 6.10
C SER A 216 -24.52 -7.35 6.13
N ASP A 217 -24.41 -6.75 7.31
CA ASP A 217 -24.07 -5.35 7.54
C ASP A 217 -22.58 -5.13 7.87
N CYS A 218 -21.75 -6.17 7.71
CA CYS A 218 -20.32 -6.07 7.92
C CYS A 218 -19.62 -5.30 6.80
N TYR A 219 -18.69 -4.43 7.19
CA TYR A 219 -17.84 -3.66 6.28
C TYR A 219 -16.46 -4.30 6.15
N VAL A 220 -16.06 -4.58 4.93
CA VAL A 220 -14.75 -5.17 4.60
C VAL A 220 -13.88 -4.13 3.92
N PHE A 221 -12.78 -3.75 4.55
CA PHE A 221 -11.80 -2.80 4.03
C PHE A 221 -10.61 -3.57 3.45
N GLN A 222 -10.47 -3.57 2.12
CA GLN A 222 -9.37 -4.21 1.41
C GLN A 222 -8.20 -3.23 1.29
N VAL A 223 -7.17 -3.41 2.10
CA VAL A 223 -5.94 -2.60 2.12
C VAL A 223 -4.80 -3.30 1.36
N ALA A 224 -4.79 -4.63 1.37
CA ALA A 224 -3.80 -5.42 0.65
C ALA A 224 -3.86 -5.18 -0.86
N SER A 225 -2.72 -5.30 -1.51
CA SER A 225 -2.64 -5.34 -2.98
C SER A 225 -3.23 -6.65 -3.49
N GLY A 226 -4.00 -6.57 -4.58
CA GLY A 226 -4.66 -7.73 -5.16
C GLY A 226 -6.15 -7.83 -4.81
N PRO A 227 -6.89 -8.65 -5.55
CA PRO A 227 -8.31 -8.83 -5.34
C PRO A 227 -8.59 -9.65 -4.07
N LEU A 228 -9.59 -9.23 -3.32
CA LEU A 228 -10.22 -10.07 -2.30
C LEU A 228 -11.41 -10.76 -2.95
N LEU A 229 -11.33 -12.09 -3.05
CA LEU A 229 -12.43 -12.90 -3.58
C LEU A 229 -13.44 -13.14 -2.45
N LEU A 230 -14.59 -12.50 -2.56
CA LEU A 230 -15.72 -12.73 -1.68
C LEU A 230 -16.66 -13.76 -2.31
N PRO A 231 -17.27 -14.67 -1.53
CA PRO A 231 -18.28 -15.58 -2.07
C PRO A 231 -19.55 -14.80 -2.44
N GLU A 232 -20.30 -15.31 -3.39
CA GLU A 232 -21.60 -14.72 -3.81
C GLU A 232 -22.61 -14.63 -2.65
N THR A 233 -22.47 -15.48 -1.66
CA THR A 233 -23.30 -15.47 -0.44
C THR A 233 -22.93 -14.38 0.57
N PHE A 234 -21.86 -13.64 0.33
CA PHE A 234 -21.50 -12.52 1.20
C PHE A 234 -22.27 -11.27 0.80
N HIS A 235 -23.11 -10.77 1.70
CA HIS A 235 -23.97 -9.59 1.47
C HIS A 235 -23.45 -8.31 2.13
N GLY A 236 -22.27 -8.36 2.77
CA GLY A 236 -21.63 -7.18 3.38
C GLY A 236 -21.08 -6.19 2.36
N ILE A 237 -20.49 -5.12 2.85
CA ILE A 237 -20.00 -4.00 2.04
C ILE A 237 -18.49 -4.09 1.86
N LEU A 238 -18.02 -4.32 0.63
CA LEU A 238 -16.59 -4.29 0.29
C LEU A 238 -16.15 -2.87 -0.10
N ILE A 239 -15.13 -2.38 0.57
CA ILE A 239 -14.48 -1.09 0.30
C ILE A 239 -13.02 -1.34 -0.06
N ASN A 240 -12.66 -1.09 -1.31
CA ASN A 240 -11.28 -1.13 -1.75
C ASN A 240 -10.54 0.15 -1.34
N CYS A 241 -9.38 0.01 -0.72
CA CYS A 241 -8.61 1.10 -0.13
C CYS A 241 -7.23 1.30 -0.80
N PRO A 242 -7.17 1.55 -2.12
CA PRO A 242 -5.90 1.73 -2.82
C PRO A 242 -5.30 3.12 -2.57
N GLY A 243 -3.96 3.18 -2.41
CA GLY A 243 -3.22 4.43 -2.45
C GLY A 243 -3.54 5.42 -1.32
N ILE A 244 -3.88 4.91 -0.13
CA ILE A 244 -4.27 5.72 1.03
C ILE A 244 -3.31 6.88 1.32
N PRO A 245 -1.97 6.71 1.41
CA PRO A 245 -1.06 7.81 1.74
C PRO A 245 -1.12 8.97 0.73
N GLY A 246 -1.27 8.65 -0.57
CA GLY A 246 -1.40 9.65 -1.62
C GLY A 246 -2.72 10.42 -1.60
N LYS A 247 -3.77 9.85 -1.02
CA LYS A 247 -5.10 10.47 -0.91
C LYS A 247 -5.28 11.29 0.37
N TYR A 248 -4.81 10.77 1.50
CA TYR A 248 -5.11 11.35 2.82
C TYR A 248 -4.00 12.22 3.39
N ALA A 249 -2.74 11.97 3.02
CA ALA A 249 -1.60 12.74 3.50
C ALA A 249 -0.55 12.98 2.40
N PRO A 250 -0.95 13.50 1.21
CA PRO A 250 -0.05 13.61 0.05
C PRO A 250 1.15 14.53 0.32
N LYS A 251 0.96 15.61 1.06
CA LYS A 251 2.03 16.53 1.45
C LYS A 251 3.10 15.82 2.28
N THR A 252 2.70 15.16 3.36
CA THR A 252 3.63 14.43 4.25
C THR A 252 4.33 13.31 3.49
N ALA A 253 3.57 12.50 2.73
CA ALA A 253 4.12 11.39 1.94
C ALA A 253 5.07 11.90 0.85
N GLY A 254 4.72 12.95 0.12
CA GLY A 254 5.54 13.53 -0.95
C GLY A 254 6.81 14.19 -0.44
N SER A 255 6.75 14.99 0.64
CA SER A 255 7.94 15.63 1.22
C SER A 255 8.93 14.59 1.76
N LYS A 256 8.46 13.51 2.35
CA LYS A 256 9.33 12.43 2.83
C LYS A 256 9.88 11.58 1.69
N LEU A 257 9.11 11.40 0.63
CA LEU A 257 9.60 10.76 -0.60
C LEU A 257 10.71 11.59 -1.24
N ALA A 258 10.55 12.91 -1.30
CA ALA A 258 11.59 13.82 -1.78
C ALA A 258 12.89 13.68 -0.97
N ALA A 259 12.78 13.67 0.37
CA ALA A 259 13.93 13.46 1.24
C ALA A 259 14.60 12.09 1.07
N GLU A 260 13.83 11.06 0.69
CA GLU A 260 14.38 9.73 0.40
C GLU A 260 15.09 9.72 -0.96
N ILE A 261 14.54 10.40 -1.97
CA ILE A 261 15.19 10.57 -3.28
C ILE A 261 16.55 11.28 -3.14
N CYS A 262 16.63 12.32 -2.31
CA CYS A 262 17.89 13.00 -2.06
C CYS A 262 18.99 12.05 -1.56
N LYS A 263 18.66 11.08 -0.73
CA LYS A 263 19.63 10.09 -0.24
C LYS A 263 20.14 9.13 -1.33
N TYR A 264 19.30 8.80 -2.32
CA TYR A 264 19.69 7.92 -3.42
C TYR A 264 20.48 8.66 -4.51
N CYS A 265 20.37 9.98 -4.54
CA CYS A 265 20.97 10.83 -5.56
C CYS A 265 22.09 11.72 -5.00
N ASP A 266 22.47 11.57 -3.73
CA ASP A 266 23.47 12.38 -3.03
C ASP A 266 23.23 13.90 -3.16
N LEU A 267 21.95 14.33 -2.94
CA LEU A 267 21.46 15.71 -3.05
C LEU A 267 21.28 16.38 -1.68
#